data_34a4b3992faccca5296da0e03d6847e2
#
_entry.id   34a4b3992faccca5296da0e03d6847e2
#
_cell.length_a   1.000
_cell.length_b   1.000
_cell.length_c   1.000
_cell.angle_alpha   90.00
_cell.angle_beta   90.00
_cell.angle_gamma   90.00
#
_symmetry.space_group_name_H-M   'P 1'
#
loop_
_entity.id
_entity.type
_entity.pdbx_description
1 polymer ?
#
loop_
_entity_poly.entity_id
_entity_poly.type
_entity_poly.pdbx_seq_one_letter_code
_entity_poly.pdbx_strand_id
1 'polypeptide(L)'
;MTRHLRSYAVVAGLLIALVAAPAALAQKQGGILRVYMIDSPASMSIHEESTVVAERPVMGVFNNLVLFDQHVKQNNPDAIVPELATGWSWSEDGTELTFPLRQGVKWHDGKPFTAKDVKCTWDLLAGRSEEKFRINPRKAWYRNLEGVATNGDYEVSFHLKRPQPALLELLASGWSPVYPCHVSPRDMRSHPIGTGPFKFVEFKPNEHIRLTRNEDYWRKDRPYLDGVEYTMLKNRSTVILAFIAGKYDLTFAGSVTIPLMHDIQNQMPEAICQSNPGSVNTNLIINRSAPPFDNPDLRRAMALGLDRKAFVDILTEGQGNLGGVLQPPPGGLWGLPTEVLQTLPGYGLEVEKNRAKARQTMQRLGYGPENRLKIKVSTRDTPSYRDPAVILIDQLKQIYIDGELETVDTTRWYPKVMRKDYTVALNLTGSTVDDPDQGLYENYTCGAIGNYNGYCNPEVDKLVDRQSMEADREKRKALAWEIERKLAEDDARPIIYYNRGGICWRPEVKGITVMVNSIYNGWRMEDIWLDK
;
A
#
# COMPACT_ATOMS: atom_id res chain seq x y z
N MET A 1 -11.76 -9.50 -78.99
CA MET A 1 -10.47 -9.78 -78.31
C MET A 1 -10.29 -8.89 -77.11
N THR A 2 -11.23 -8.81 -76.17
CA THR A 2 -11.14 -7.94 -74.96
C THR A 2 -12.03 -8.47 -73.82
N ARG A 3 -11.93 -9.75 -73.49
CA ARG A 3 -12.74 -10.31 -72.39
C ARG A 3 -11.98 -11.21 -71.36
N HIS A 4 -10.65 -11.37 -71.52
CA HIS A 4 -9.87 -12.30 -70.68
C HIS A 4 -8.81 -11.61 -69.78
N LEU A 5 -8.70 -10.29 -69.78
CA LEU A 5 -7.68 -9.57 -68.95
C LEU A 5 -8.20 -9.03 -67.61
N ARG A 6 -9.51 -9.22 -67.29
CA ARG A 6 -10.05 -8.72 -65.99
C ARG A 6 -10.12 -9.76 -64.89
N SER A 7 -9.87 -11.05 -65.19
CA SER A 7 -9.99 -12.14 -64.20
C SER A 7 -8.67 -12.44 -63.45
N TYR A 8 -7.54 -11.96 -63.88
CA TYR A 8 -6.25 -12.23 -63.22
C TYR A 8 -5.83 -11.16 -62.19
N ALA A 9 -6.45 -9.99 -62.21
CA ALA A 9 -6.14 -8.91 -61.27
C ALA A 9 -6.82 -9.09 -59.91
N VAL A 10 -7.87 -9.89 -59.78
CA VAL A 10 -8.61 -10.11 -58.53
C VAL A 10 -8.01 -11.24 -57.69
N VAL A 11 -7.30 -12.21 -58.31
CA VAL A 11 -6.66 -13.32 -57.57
C VAL A 11 -5.30 -12.93 -56.98
N ALA A 12 -4.59 -11.99 -57.59
CA ALA A 12 -3.31 -11.48 -57.03
C ALA A 12 -3.50 -10.54 -55.82
N GLY A 13 -4.66 -9.90 -55.67
CA GLY A 13 -4.97 -9.03 -54.53
C GLY A 13 -5.36 -9.77 -53.25
N LEU A 14 -5.80 -11.03 -53.33
CA LEU A 14 -6.20 -11.82 -52.14
C LEU A 14 -5.06 -12.62 -51.50
N LEU A 15 -3.90 -12.72 -52.13
CA LEU A 15 -2.75 -13.47 -51.61
C LEU A 15 -1.75 -12.59 -50.83
N ILE A 16 -1.90 -11.27 -50.86
CA ILE A 16 -0.99 -10.34 -50.14
C ILE A 16 -1.57 -9.88 -48.78
N ALA A 17 -2.84 -10.17 -48.49
CA ALA A 17 -3.47 -9.78 -47.22
C ALA A 17 -3.27 -10.80 -46.07
N LEU A 18 -2.46 -11.85 -46.25
CA LEU A 18 -2.26 -12.91 -45.24
C LEU A 18 -0.92 -12.88 -44.51
N VAL A 19 -0.14 -11.78 -44.56
CA VAL A 19 1.17 -11.76 -43.93
C VAL A 19 1.39 -10.45 -43.17
N ALA A 20 0.58 -10.18 -42.18
CA ALA A 20 0.94 -9.28 -41.06
C ALA A 20 -0.06 -9.42 -39.90
N ALA A 21 -0.31 -10.64 -39.44
CA ALA A 21 -0.69 -10.76 -38.05
C ALA A 21 0.62 -10.54 -37.24
N PRO A 22 0.73 -9.56 -36.35
CA PRO A 22 1.85 -9.52 -35.43
C PRO A 22 1.87 -10.89 -34.73
N ALA A 23 3.02 -11.58 -34.77
CA ALA A 23 3.20 -12.80 -34.00
C ALA A 23 2.88 -12.41 -32.55
N ALA A 24 1.71 -12.80 -32.06
CA ALA A 24 1.43 -12.76 -30.65
C ALA A 24 2.52 -13.62 -30.01
N LEU A 25 3.49 -12.99 -29.36
CA LEU A 25 4.54 -13.69 -28.62
C LEU A 25 3.82 -14.62 -27.66
N ALA A 26 3.85 -15.92 -27.95
CA ALA A 26 3.25 -16.92 -27.07
C ALA A 26 3.93 -16.78 -25.69
N GLN A 27 3.11 -16.61 -24.67
CA GLN A 27 3.59 -16.50 -23.30
C GLN A 27 4.33 -17.78 -22.93
N LYS A 28 5.58 -17.64 -22.45
CA LYS A 28 6.45 -18.77 -22.11
C LYS A 28 6.15 -19.28 -20.70
N GLN A 29 6.13 -20.59 -20.54
CA GLN A 29 6.06 -21.25 -19.24
C GLN A 29 7.47 -21.49 -18.71
N GLY A 30 7.65 -21.40 -17.39
CA GLY A 30 8.87 -21.75 -16.69
C GLY A 30 9.71 -20.59 -16.20
N GLY A 31 10.76 -20.93 -15.49
CA GLY A 31 11.70 -19.98 -14.90
C GLY A 31 11.30 -19.46 -13.52
N ILE A 32 12.30 -19.02 -12.77
CA ILE A 32 12.14 -18.41 -11.43
C ILE A 32 12.36 -16.91 -11.54
N LEU A 33 11.39 -16.12 -11.11
CA LEU A 33 11.52 -14.67 -11.01
C LEU A 33 12.32 -14.31 -9.75
N ARG A 34 13.44 -13.62 -9.92
CA ARG A 34 14.32 -13.21 -8.82
C ARG A 34 14.08 -11.75 -8.50
N VAL A 35 13.58 -11.49 -7.29
CA VAL A 35 13.23 -10.15 -6.79
C VAL A 35 14.09 -9.87 -5.56
N TYR A 36 14.69 -8.69 -5.47
CA TYR A 36 15.25 -8.30 -4.19
C TYR A 36 14.19 -7.59 -3.33
N MET A 37 14.36 -7.67 -2.01
CA MET A 37 13.59 -6.93 -1.02
C MET A 37 14.51 -6.07 -0.15
N ILE A 38 14.03 -4.89 0.20
CA ILE A 38 14.80 -3.92 1.00
C ILE A 38 14.84 -4.25 2.49
N ASP A 39 13.98 -5.16 2.95
CA ASP A 39 13.82 -5.51 4.35
C ASP A 39 13.15 -6.88 4.51
N SER A 40 13.11 -7.38 5.74
CA SER A 40 12.48 -8.66 6.10
C SER A 40 11.14 -8.44 6.78
N PRO A 41 10.08 -9.20 6.42
CA PRO A 41 8.87 -9.22 7.22
C PRO A 41 9.12 -9.84 8.59
N ALA A 42 8.29 -9.51 9.58
CA ALA A 42 8.35 -10.13 10.89
C ALA A 42 7.71 -11.54 10.90
N SER A 43 6.78 -11.79 9.99
CA SER A 43 6.14 -13.10 9.77
C SER A 43 5.49 -13.18 8.39
N MET A 44 5.00 -14.38 8.02
CA MET A 44 4.26 -14.62 6.77
C MET A 44 2.74 -14.44 6.94
N SER A 45 2.25 -14.07 8.13
CA SER A 45 0.82 -13.86 8.38
C SER A 45 0.36 -12.50 7.89
N ILE A 46 -0.18 -12.42 6.68
CA ILE A 46 -0.60 -11.16 6.06
C ILE A 46 -1.59 -10.37 6.92
N HIS A 47 -2.49 -11.04 7.64
CA HIS A 47 -3.47 -10.37 8.49
C HIS A 47 -2.87 -9.77 9.78
N GLU A 48 -1.67 -10.18 10.18
CA GLU A 48 -0.98 -9.64 11.35
C GLU A 48 0.10 -8.60 11.01
N GLU A 49 0.45 -8.46 9.73
CA GLU A 49 1.49 -7.56 9.25
C GLU A 49 0.91 -6.24 8.69
N SER A 50 1.77 -5.20 8.60
CA SER A 50 1.37 -3.87 8.11
C SER A 50 2.34 -3.29 7.08
N THR A 51 3.22 -4.12 6.52
CA THR A 51 4.29 -3.68 5.62
C THR A 51 4.18 -4.32 4.25
N VAL A 52 4.49 -3.55 3.21
CA VAL A 52 4.58 -4.06 1.84
C VAL A 52 5.61 -5.19 1.69
N VAL A 53 6.61 -5.25 2.58
CA VAL A 53 7.59 -6.35 2.58
C VAL A 53 6.99 -7.68 3.05
N ALA A 54 5.91 -7.64 3.83
CA ALA A 54 5.15 -8.85 4.17
C ALA A 54 4.10 -9.15 3.09
N GLU A 55 3.35 -8.14 2.66
CA GLU A 55 2.22 -8.29 1.75
C GLU A 55 2.65 -8.81 0.37
N ARG A 56 3.65 -8.17 -0.25
CA ARG A 56 4.06 -8.48 -1.62
C ARG A 56 4.41 -9.96 -1.87
N PRO A 57 5.26 -10.64 -1.07
CA PRO A 57 5.58 -12.04 -1.32
C PRO A 57 4.41 -12.98 -1.07
N VAL A 58 3.51 -12.65 -0.13
CA VAL A 58 2.39 -13.55 0.19
C VAL A 58 1.14 -13.29 -0.64
N MET A 59 1.03 -12.14 -1.32
CA MET A 59 -0.09 -11.91 -2.23
C MET A 59 -0.20 -12.98 -3.32
N GLY A 60 0.93 -13.54 -3.79
CA GLY A 60 0.95 -14.68 -4.71
C GLY A 60 0.59 -16.03 -4.06
N VAL A 61 0.60 -16.12 -2.72
CA VAL A 61 0.20 -17.34 -1.98
C VAL A 61 -1.31 -17.44 -1.81
N PHE A 62 -2.00 -16.30 -1.74
CA PHE A 62 -3.42 -16.23 -1.40
C PHE A 62 -4.29 -15.78 -2.59
N ASN A 63 -5.60 -15.94 -2.43
CA ASN A 63 -6.64 -15.26 -3.22
C ASN A 63 -7.62 -14.54 -2.28
N ASN A 64 -8.26 -13.52 -2.84
CA ASN A 64 -9.34 -12.75 -2.22
C ASN A 64 -10.71 -13.20 -2.75
N LEU A 65 -11.81 -12.67 -2.21
CA LEU A 65 -13.13 -12.83 -2.83
C LEU A 65 -13.21 -12.09 -4.16
N VAL A 66 -12.75 -10.86 -4.17
CA VAL A 66 -12.63 -9.96 -5.31
C VAL A 66 -11.25 -9.29 -5.26
N LEU A 67 -10.77 -8.80 -6.38
CA LEU A 67 -9.44 -8.22 -6.50
C LEU A 67 -9.48 -7.03 -7.46
N PHE A 68 -8.63 -6.03 -7.28
CA PHE A 68 -8.38 -5.06 -8.33
C PHE A 68 -7.69 -5.74 -9.51
N ASP A 69 -8.19 -5.50 -10.72
CA ASP A 69 -7.62 -6.05 -11.95
C ASP A 69 -6.13 -5.75 -12.03
N GLN A 70 -5.32 -6.81 -12.12
CA GLN A 70 -3.86 -6.75 -12.11
C GLN A 70 -3.26 -6.08 -13.36
N HIS A 71 -4.08 -5.81 -14.37
CA HIS A 71 -3.68 -5.18 -15.64
C HIS A 71 -4.09 -3.70 -15.75
N VAL A 72 -4.83 -3.18 -14.77
CA VAL A 72 -5.24 -1.77 -14.69
C VAL A 72 -4.24 -0.97 -13.86
N LYS A 73 -3.74 0.14 -14.41
CA LYS A 73 -2.71 0.95 -13.75
C LYS A 73 -3.21 1.75 -12.56
N GLN A 74 -4.50 2.07 -12.50
CA GLN A 74 -5.10 2.84 -11.42
C GLN A 74 -6.29 2.11 -10.82
N ASN A 75 -6.18 1.79 -9.51
CA ASN A 75 -7.28 1.18 -8.79
C ASN A 75 -8.44 2.17 -8.62
N ASN A 76 -9.63 1.68 -8.86
CA ASN A 76 -10.91 2.37 -8.62
C ASN A 76 -12.01 1.30 -8.50
N PRO A 77 -13.23 1.63 -8.05
CA PRO A 77 -14.33 0.65 -7.92
C PRO A 77 -14.65 -0.13 -9.21
N ASP A 78 -14.50 0.52 -10.39
CA ASP A 78 -14.79 -0.11 -11.69
C ASP A 78 -13.71 -1.11 -12.12
N ALA A 79 -12.54 -1.10 -11.47
CA ALA A 79 -11.43 -2.02 -11.73
C ALA A 79 -11.49 -3.29 -10.84
N ILE A 80 -12.56 -3.49 -10.07
CA ILE A 80 -12.72 -4.67 -9.23
C ILE A 80 -13.25 -5.83 -10.06
N VAL A 81 -12.60 -6.98 -9.97
CA VAL A 81 -12.95 -8.21 -10.69
C VAL A 81 -13.17 -9.36 -9.72
N PRO A 82 -14.03 -10.36 -10.10
CA PRO A 82 -14.21 -11.58 -9.33
C PRO A 82 -12.92 -12.41 -9.22
N GLU A 83 -12.66 -13.01 -8.03
CA GLU A 83 -11.57 -13.95 -7.82
C GLU A 83 -12.09 -15.27 -7.23
N LEU A 84 -12.11 -15.48 -5.89
CA LEU A 84 -12.77 -16.64 -5.27
C LEU A 84 -14.30 -16.53 -5.33
N ALA A 85 -14.84 -15.33 -5.34
CA ALA A 85 -16.23 -15.11 -5.74
C ALA A 85 -16.36 -15.14 -7.27
N THR A 86 -17.56 -15.47 -7.78
CA THR A 86 -17.88 -15.41 -9.22
C THR A 86 -18.61 -14.12 -9.59
N GLY A 87 -19.00 -13.32 -8.61
CA GLY A 87 -19.66 -12.03 -8.69
C GLY A 87 -20.07 -11.54 -7.32
N TRP A 88 -20.85 -10.47 -7.25
CA TRP A 88 -21.41 -9.94 -6.02
C TRP A 88 -22.70 -9.16 -6.28
N SER A 89 -23.50 -9.00 -5.22
CA SER A 89 -24.69 -8.14 -5.24
C SER A 89 -24.90 -7.46 -3.90
N TRP A 90 -25.37 -6.21 -3.94
CA TRP A 90 -25.80 -5.46 -2.77
C TRP A 90 -27.31 -5.55 -2.57
N SER A 91 -27.76 -5.58 -1.31
CA SER A 91 -29.16 -5.31 -0.99
C SER A 91 -29.53 -3.87 -1.34
N GLU A 92 -30.83 -3.59 -1.49
CA GLU A 92 -31.33 -2.26 -1.86
C GLU A 92 -30.94 -1.18 -0.83
N ASP A 93 -30.92 -1.53 0.45
CA ASP A 93 -30.53 -0.64 1.55
C ASP A 93 -29.01 -0.53 1.78
N GLY A 94 -28.19 -1.27 0.99
CA GLY A 94 -26.73 -1.25 1.08
C GLY A 94 -26.16 -1.84 2.38
N THR A 95 -26.94 -2.65 3.12
CA THR A 95 -26.52 -3.28 4.38
C THR A 95 -26.12 -4.75 4.25
N GLU A 96 -26.34 -5.37 3.09
CA GLU A 96 -25.93 -6.74 2.80
C GLU A 96 -25.16 -6.81 1.48
N LEU A 97 -23.99 -7.49 1.50
CA LEU A 97 -23.17 -7.77 0.34
C LEU A 97 -23.00 -9.28 0.19
N THR A 98 -23.57 -9.85 -0.87
CA THR A 98 -23.59 -11.30 -1.13
C THR A 98 -22.63 -11.68 -2.24
N PHE A 99 -21.93 -12.80 -2.05
CA PHE A 99 -20.96 -13.38 -2.98
C PHE A 99 -21.30 -14.85 -3.27
N PRO A 100 -21.66 -15.23 -4.49
CA PRO A 100 -21.56 -16.61 -4.95
C PRO A 100 -20.09 -16.99 -5.13
N LEU A 101 -19.69 -18.16 -4.63
CA LEU A 101 -18.30 -18.60 -4.58
C LEU A 101 -17.96 -19.58 -5.70
N ARG A 102 -16.71 -19.58 -6.13
CA ARG A 102 -16.15 -20.49 -7.10
C ARG A 102 -16.05 -21.91 -6.53
N GLN A 103 -16.58 -22.88 -7.28
CA GLN A 103 -16.50 -24.31 -6.91
C GLN A 103 -15.20 -24.93 -7.41
N GLY A 104 -14.76 -26.00 -6.72
CA GLY A 104 -13.60 -26.79 -7.11
C GLY A 104 -12.24 -26.17 -6.78
N VAL A 105 -12.20 -25.02 -6.12
CA VAL A 105 -10.95 -24.42 -5.61
C VAL A 105 -10.42 -25.24 -4.45
N LYS A 106 -9.11 -25.48 -4.44
CA LYS A 106 -8.40 -26.21 -3.39
C LYS A 106 -7.38 -25.32 -2.68
N TRP A 107 -7.25 -25.52 -1.40
CA TRP A 107 -6.11 -25.02 -0.63
C TRP A 107 -4.83 -25.72 -1.07
N HIS A 108 -3.66 -25.14 -0.79
CA HIS A 108 -2.36 -25.72 -1.15
C HIS A 108 -2.12 -27.11 -0.55
N ASP A 109 -2.81 -27.46 0.55
CA ASP A 109 -2.79 -28.78 1.17
C ASP A 109 -3.83 -29.77 0.58
N GLY A 110 -4.52 -29.38 -0.49
CA GLY A 110 -5.49 -30.21 -1.22
C GLY A 110 -6.91 -30.18 -0.69
N LYS A 111 -7.19 -29.57 0.46
CA LYS A 111 -8.56 -29.47 1.02
C LYS A 111 -9.41 -28.50 0.20
N PRO A 112 -10.74 -28.71 0.14
CA PRO A 112 -11.64 -27.82 -0.60
C PRO A 112 -11.79 -26.46 0.10
N PHE A 113 -11.85 -25.40 -0.71
CA PHE A 113 -12.27 -24.06 -0.28
C PHE A 113 -13.80 -23.99 -0.26
N THR A 114 -14.37 -23.42 0.80
CA THR A 114 -15.82 -23.27 0.98
C THR A 114 -16.19 -21.94 1.65
N ALA A 115 -17.48 -21.65 1.70
CA ALA A 115 -18.06 -20.52 2.41
C ALA A 115 -17.66 -20.45 3.91
N LYS A 116 -17.40 -21.60 4.53
CA LYS A 116 -16.91 -21.70 5.91
C LYS A 116 -15.59 -20.97 6.09
N ASP A 117 -14.66 -21.06 5.13
CA ASP A 117 -13.35 -20.41 5.20
C ASP A 117 -13.49 -18.88 5.16
N VAL A 118 -14.40 -18.37 4.32
CA VAL A 118 -14.74 -16.95 4.28
C VAL A 118 -15.27 -16.49 5.64
N LYS A 119 -16.29 -17.18 6.17
CA LYS A 119 -16.86 -16.84 7.48
C LYS A 119 -15.79 -16.85 8.58
N CYS A 120 -14.96 -17.91 8.65
CA CYS A 120 -13.86 -18.01 9.62
C CYS A 120 -12.90 -16.84 9.53
N THR A 121 -12.53 -16.42 8.31
CA THR A 121 -11.59 -15.30 8.09
C THR A 121 -12.14 -14.00 8.68
N TRP A 122 -13.38 -13.65 8.35
CA TRP A 122 -13.94 -12.38 8.84
C TRP A 122 -14.39 -12.43 10.30
N ASP A 123 -14.75 -13.59 10.83
CA ASP A 123 -14.96 -13.75 12.28
C ASP A 123 -13.65 -13.54 13.06
N LEU A 124 -12.53 -14.01 12.51
CA LEU A 124 -11.20 -13.78 13.07
C LEU A 124 -10.78 -12.30 12.98
N LEU A 125 -10.96 -11.65 11.82
CA LEU A 125 -10.67 -10.23 11.60
C LEU A 125 -11.55 -9.33 12.48
N ALA A 126 -12.83 -9.64 12.64
CA ALA A 126 -13.73 -8.90 13.52
C ALA A 126 -13.50 -9.20 15.02
N GLY A 127 -12.67 -10.20 15.34
CA GLY A 127 -12.37 -10.60 16.72
C GLY A 127 -13.48 -11.42 17.39
N ARG A 128 -14.36 -12.06 16.61
CA ARG A 128 -15.44 -12.94 17.10
C ARG A 128 -15.05 -14.41 17.24
N SER A 129 -13.95 -14.82 16.58
CA SER A 129 -13.40 -16.18 16.68
C SER A 129 -12.82 -16.44 18.07
N GLU A 130 -12.79 -17.72 18.51
CA GLU A 130 -12.04 -18.16 19.70
C GLU A 130 -10.55 -17.92 19.52
N GLU A 131 -10.02 -18.26 18.36
CA GLU A 131 -8.66 -17.92 17.94
C GLU A 131 -8.49 -16.40 17.76
N LYS A 132 -7.27 -15.91 18.04
CA LYS A 132 -6.97 -14.48 17.94
C LYS A 132 -5.68 -14.25 17.16
N PHE A 133 -5.66 -13.20 16.38
CA PHE A 133 -4.41 -12.65 15.89
C PHE A 133 -3.60 -12.06 17.05
N ARG A 134 -2.27 -12.19 16.97
CA ARG A 134 -1.34 -11.50 17.88
C ARG A 134 -1.53 -9.98 17.82
N ILE A 135 -1.70 -9.46 16.60
CA ILE A 135 -2.01 -8.07 16.28
C ILE A 135 -3.02 -8.12 15.13
N ASN A 136 -4.01 -7.21 15.14
CA ASN A 136 -4.99 -7.13 14.06
C ASN A 136 -5.10 -5.69 13.52
N PRO A 137 -4.21 -5.30 12.59
CA PRO A 137 -4.20 -3.95 12.04
C PRO A 137 -5.47 -3.57 11.28
N ARG A 138 -6.17 -4.56 10.69
CA ARG A 138 -7.38 -4.34 9.87
C ARG A 138 -8.68 -4.37 10.66
N LYS A 139 -8.65 -4.58 11.97
CA LYS A 139 -9.87 -4.63 12.78
C LYS A 139 -10.78 -3.41 12.59
N ALA A 140 -10.18 -2.24 12.39
CA ALA A 140 -10.91 -1.00 12.18
C ALA A 140 -11.72 -0.98 10.87
N TRP A 141 -11.27 -1.67 9.82
CA TRP A 141 -11.95 -1.74 8.51
C TRP A 141 -13.31 -2.42 8.60
N TYR A 142 -13.42 -3.40 9.50
CA TYR A 142 -14.58 -4.27 9.66
C TYR A 142 -15.39 -3.93 10.92
N ARG A 143 -15.24 -2.71 11.49
CA ARG A 143 -15.99 -2.29 12.69
C ARG A 143 -17.51 -2.21 12.45
N ASN A 144 -17.90 -1.98 11.19
CA ASN A 144 -19.29 -1.93 10.75
C ASN A 144 -19.87 -3.33 10.41
N LEU A 145 -19.02 -4.34 10.28
CA LEU A 145 -19.45 -5.71 9.98
C LEU A 145 -20.19 -6.31 11.18
N GLU A 146 -21.47 -6.63 11.02
CA GLU A 146 -22.26 -7.33 12.00
C GLU A 146 -21.97 -8.84 11.99
N GLY A 147 -21.86 -9.44 10.81
CA GLY A 147 -21.56 -10.86 10.67
C GLY A 147 -21.34 -11.27 9.21
N VAL A 148 -20.89 -12.52 9.06
CA VAL A 148 -20.86 -13.22 7.77
C VAL A 148 -21.71 -14.47 7.91
N ALA A 149 -22.77 -14.56 7.10
CA ALA A 149 -23.61 -15.74 6.99
C ALA A 149 -23.17 -16.60 5.80
N THR A 150 -23.43 -17.90 5.89
CA THR A 150 -23.20 -18.87 4.79
C THR A 150 -24.52 -19.47 4.35
N ASN A 151 -24.74 -19.58 3.03
CA ASN A 151 -25.85 -20.31 2.45
C ASN A 151 -25.29 -21.50 1.67
N GLY A 152 -25.25 -22.67 2.32
CA GLY A 152 -24.51 -23.84 1.85
C GLY A 152 -23.00 -23.60 1.80
N ASP A 153 -22.32 -24.35 0.90
CA ASP A 153 -20.86 -24.33 0.80
C ASP A 153 -20.32 -23.24 -0.14
N TYR A 154 -21.17 -22.61 -0.96
CA TYR A 154 -20.70 -21.75 -2.05
C TYR A 154 -21.42 -20.40 -2.16
N GLU A 155 -21.96 -19.89 -1.05
CA GLU A 155 -22.47 -18.53 -0.98
C GLU A 155 -22.26 -17.94 0.39
N VAL A 156 -21.87 -16.66 0.45
CA VAL A 156 -21.70 -15.89 1.67
C VAL A 156 -22.34 -14.53 1.57
N SER A 157 -22.92 -14.05 2.68
CA SER A 157 -23.44 -12.68 2.83
C SER A 157 -22.75 -11.97 3.97
N PHE A 158 -22.23 -10.77 3.71
CA PHE A 158 -21.69 -9.85 4.70
C PHE A 158 -22.81 -8.93 5.17
N HIS A 159 -23.18 -9.00 6.43
CA HIS A 159 -24.19 -8.14 7.04
C HIS A 159 -23.53 -6.96 7.75
N LEU A 160 -23.97 -5.75 7.42
CA LEU A 160 -23.45 -4.51 7.96
C LEU A 160 -24.48 -3.84 8.87
N LYS A 161 -24.02 -3.15 9.92
CA LYS A 161 -24.87 -2.36 10.81
C LYS A 161 -25.47 -1.13 10.11
N ARG A 162 -24.82 -0.66 9.07
CA ARG A 162 -25.20 0.51 8.25
C ARG A 162 -24.50 0.41 6.88
N PRO A 163 -24.99 1.12 5.84
CA PRO A 163 -24.32 1.14 4.53
C PRO A 163 -22.83 1.51 4.65
N GLN A 164 -22.00 0.87 3.83
CA GLN A 164 -20.57 1.16 3.69
C GLN A 164 -20.12 0.86 2.27
N PRO A 165 -20.29 1.80 1.32
CA PRO A 165 -19.91 1.59 -0.09
C PRO A 165 -18.45 1.15 -0.28
N ALA A 166 -17.54 1.60 0.57
CA ALA A 166 -16.12 1.24 0.53
C ALA A 166 -15.82 -0.23 0.83
N LEU A 167 -16.76 -1.01 1.40
CA LEU A 167 -16.46 -2.40 1.79
C LEU A 167 -15.94 -3.24 0.64
N LEU A 168 -16.50 -3.10 -0.56
CA LEU A 168 -16.08 -3.88 -1.73
C LEU A 168 -14.63 -3.56 -2.11
N GLU A 169 -14.20 -2.31 -2.06
CA GLU A 169 -12.82 -1.90 -2.30
C GLU A 169 -11.86 -2.44 -1.23
N LEU A 170 -12.27 -2.42 0.04
CA LEU A 170 -11.50 -3.00 1.14
C LEU A 170 -11.31 -4.51 0.96
N LEU A 171 -12.33 -5.23 0.47
CA LEU A 171 -12.27 -6.66 0.17
C LEU A 171 -11.39 -6.96 -1.06
N ALA A 172 -11.29 -6.03 -2.02
CA ALA A 172 -10.45 -6.15 -3.21
C ALA A 172 -8.97 -5.84 -2.96
N SER A 173 -8.63 -5.26 -1.81
CA SER A 173 -7.23 -4.90 -1.48
C SER A 173 -6.38 -6.14 -1.25
N GLY A 174 -5.07 -6.08 -1.60
CA GLY A 174 -4.12 -7.17 -1.35
C GLY A 174 -4.04 -7.64 0.11
N TRP A 175 -4.57 -6.84 1.04
CA TRP A 175 -4.63 -7.16 2.47
C TRP A 175 -5.86 -7.95 2.91
N SER A 176 -6.76 -8.33 2.00
CA SER A 176 -8.03 -9.01 2.34
C SER A 176 -8.13 -10.44 1.78
N PRO A 177 -7.07 -11.26 1.85
CA PRO A 177 -7.17 -12.64 1.40
C PRO A 177 -8.03 -13.48 2.35
N VAL A 178 -8.57 -14.57 1.80
CA VAL A 178 -9.25 -15.59 2.60
C VAL A 178 -8.22 -16.53 3.21
N TYR A 179 -8.40 -16.88 4.50
CA TYR A 179 -7.62 -17.87 5.21
C TYR A 179 -8.35 -19.20 5.33
N PRO A 180 -7.62 -20.35 5.34
CA PRO A 180 -8.20 -21.65 5.60
C PRO A 180 -8.66 -21.77 7.05
N CYS A 181 -9.91 -22.17 7.27
CA CYS A 181 -10.51 -22.33 8.60
C CYS A 181 -9.80 -23.40 9.47
N HIS A 182 -9.09 -24.31 8.81
CA HIS A 182 -8.43 -25.45 9.46
C HIS A 182 -6.95 -25.21 9.81
N VAL A 183 -6.43 -24.00 9.54
CA VAL A 183 -5.04 -23.63 9.87
C VAL A 183 -5.07 -22.48 10.88
N SER A 184 -4.34 -22.65 11.98
CA SER A 184 -4.31 -21.62 13.02
C SER A 184 -3.60 -20.36 12.56
N PRO A 185 -3.96 -19.16 13.10
CA PRO A 185 -3.20 -17.93 12.84
C PRO A 185 -1.72 -18.05 13.22
N ARG A 186 -1.39 -18.90 14.19
CA ARG A 186 -0.02 -19.17 14.61
C ARG A 186 0.78 -19.86 13.51
N ASP A 187 0.20 -20.89 12.88
CA ASP A 187 0.87 -21.65 11.83
C ASP A 187 1.03 -20.81 10.56
N MET A 188 0.07 -19.95 10.25
CA MET A 188 0.14 -18.99 9.13
C MET A 188 1.33 -18.02 9.22
N ARG A 189 1.92 -17.81 10.40
CA ARG A 189 3.11 -16.95 10.57
C ARG A 189 4.38 -17.53 9.96
N SER A 190 4.50 -18.84 9.93
CA SER A 190 5.69 -19.55 9.44
C SER A 190 5.44 -20.42 8.22
N HIS A 191 4.22 -20.92 8.04
CA HIS A 191 3.82 -21.83 6.98
C HIS A 191 2.46 -21.42 6.40
N PRO A 192 2.40 -20.30 5.65
CA PRO A 192 1.13 -19.83 5.10
C PRO A 192 0.60 -20.81 4.04
N ILE A 193 -0.67 -21.18 4.18
CA ILE A 193 -1.43 -21.99 3.22
C ILE A 193 -2.49 -21.10 2.58
N GLY A 194 -2.50 -21.01 1.26
CA GLY A 194 -3.45 -20.24 0.48
C GLY A 194 -4.10 -21.05 -0.64
N THR A 195 -4.82 -20.36 -1.50
CA THR A 195 -5.41 -20.89 -2.74
C THR A 195 -4.74 -20.31 -3.97
N GLY A 196 -3.70 -19.49 -3.78
CA GLY A 196 -3.06 -18.67 -4.82
C GLY A 196 -2.20 -19.45 -5.81
N PRO A 197 -1.65 -18.72 -6.81
CA PRO A 197 -0.85 -19.31 -7.88
C PRO A 197 0.48 -19.92 -7.43
N PHE A 198 0.99 -19.50 -6.26
CA PHE A 198 2.25 -20.02 -5.73
C PHE A 198 2.08 -20.60 -4.33
N LYS A 199 2.76 -21.73 -4.08
CA LYS A 199 2.86 -22.38 -2.77
C LYS A 199 4.09 -21.85 -2.03
N PHE A 200 3.95 -21.61 -0.74
CA PHE A 200 5.05 -21.27 0.14
C PHE A 200 6.01 -22.46 0.29
N VAL A 201 7.32 -22.19 0.18
CA VAL A 201 8.39 -23.18 0.38
C VAL A 201 9.17 -22.88 1.64
N GLU A 202 9.72 -21.66 1.75
CA GLU A 202 10.64 -21.31 2.83
C GLU A 202 10.65 -19.81 3.09
N PHE A 203 10.77 -19.44 4.35
CA PHE A 203 11.12 -18.10 4.82
C PHE A 203 12.30 -18.18 5.78
N LYS A 204 13.42 -17.60 5.40
CA LYS A 204 14.57 -17.35 6.28
C LYS A 204 14.67 -15.86 6.56
N PRO A 205 14.39 -15.41 7.79
CA PRO A 205 14.44 -13.99 8.14
C PRO A 205 15.77 -13.34 7.79
N ASN A 206 15.70 -12.16 7.15
CA ASN A 206 16.84 -11.38 6.65
C ASN A 206 17.67 -12.04 5.54
N GLU A 207 17.22 -13.16 4.99
CA GLU A 207 17.88 -13.86 3.88
C GLU A 207 16.96 -13.92 2.65
N HIS A 208 15.91 -14.75 2.70
CA HIS A 208 15.05 -14.96 1.54
C HIS A 208 13.65 -15.50 1.87
N ILE A 209 12.74 -15.37 0.88
CA ILE A 209 11.47 -16.08 0.80
C ILE A 209 11.44 -16.80 -0.55
N ARG A 210 11.03 -18.07 -0.56
CA ARG A 210 10.88 -18.88 -1.76
C ARG A 210 9.46 -19.37 -1.92
N LEU A 211 8.95 -19.21 -3.13
CA LEU A 211 7.64 -19.70 -3.56
C LEU A 211 7.83 -20.61 -4.78
N THR A 212 7.03 -21.67 -4.89
CA THR A 212 6.97 -22.56 -6.06
C THR A 212 5.59 -22.51 -6.69
N ARG A 213 5.49 -22.87 -7.97
CA ARG A 213 4.23 -22.98 -8.70
C ARG A 213 3.23 -23.85 -7.96
N ASN A 214 1.94 -23.44 -7.98
CA ASN A 214 0.82 -24.27 -7.61
C ASN A 214 0.28 -24.98 -8.85
N GLU A 215 0.62 -26.26 -9.04
CA GLU A 215 0.16 -27.05 -10.19
C GLU A 215 -1.36 -27.28 -10.20
N ASP A 216 -2.00 -27.22 -9.03
CA ASP A 216 -3.46 -27.37 -8.87
C ASP A 216 -4.20 -26.02 -8.84
N TYR A 217 -3.58 -24.94 -9.38
CA TYR A 217 -4.21 -23.62 -9.36
C TYR A 217 -5.50 -23.61 -10.19
N TRP A 218 -6.54 -23.02 -9.65
CA TRP A 218 -7.88 -23.02 -10.25
C TRP A 218 -7.99 -22.27 -11.58
N ARG A 219 -7.07 -21.30 -11.86
CA ARG A 219 -6.94 -20.67 -13.19
C ARG A 219 -6.02 -21.52 -14.07
N LYS A 220 -6.61 -22.11 -15.10
CA LYS A 220 -5.86 -22.94 -16.05
C LYS A 220 -4.71 -22.14 -16.69
N ASP A 221 -3.63 -22.83 -16.96
CA ASP A 221 -2.41 -22.29 -17.60
C ASP A 221 -1.74 -21.16 -16.81
N ARG A 222 -2.01 -21.06 -15.50
CA ARG A 222 -1.41 -20.13 -14.55
C ARG A 222 -0.90 -20.86 -13.33
N PRO A 223 0.16 -20.26 -12.68
CA PRO A 223 1.01 -19.15 -13.15
C PRO A 223 1.95 -19.60 -14.27
N TYR A 224 2.56 -18.65 -15.01
CA TYR A 224 3.58 -18.98 -16.02
C TYR A 224 4.91 -19.38 -15.41
N LEU A 225 5.32 -18.74 -14.32
CA LEU A 225 6.59 -18.97 -13.62
C LEU A 225 6.59 -20.32 -12.88
N ASP A 226 7.76 -20.94 -12.74
CA ASP A 226 7.97 -22.10 -11.85
C ASP A 226 8.04 -21.68 -10.38
N GLY A 227 8.37 -20.43 -10.11
CA GLY A 227 8.44 -19.88 -8.75
C GLY A 227 8.91 -18.44 -8.70
N VAL A 228 8.94 -17.91 -7.48
CA VAL A 228 9.45 -16.56 -7.18
C VAL A 228 10.40 -16.65 -6.00
N GLU A 229 11.57 -16.04 -6.12
CA GLU A 229 12.55 -15.92 -5.05
C GLU A 229 12.74 -14.46 -4.68
N TYR A 230 12.50 -14.13 -3.41
CA TYR A 230 12.74 -12.82 -2.82
C TYR A 230 13.99 -12.87 -1.95
N THR A 231 15.01 -12.08 -2.28
CA THR A 231 16.26 -11.98 -1.49
C THR A 231 16.29 -10.65 -0.74
N MET A 232 16.58 -10.67 0.56
CA MET A 232 16.62 -9.48 1.41
C MET A 232 17.99 -8.83 1.39
N LEU A 233 18.06 -7.57 0.94
CA LEU A 233 19.28 -6.77 0.87
C LEU A 233 19.00 -5.33 1.31
N LYS A 234 19.60 -4.93 2.44
CA LYS A 234 19.38 -3.59 3.03
C LYS A 234 20.24 -2.49 2.38
N ASN A 235 21.37 -2.84 1.78
CA ASN A 235 22.26 -1.84 1.19
C ASN A 235 21.82 -1.48 -0.24
N ARG A 236 21.37 -0.24 -0.42
CA ARG A 236 20.84 0.28 -1.69
C ARG A 236 21.83 0.17 -2.85
N SER A 237 23.09 0.56 -2.65
CA SER A 237 24.10 0.52 -3.71
C SER A 237 24.42 -0.93 -4.15
N THR A 238 24.54 -1.84 -3.18
CA THR A 238 24.75 -3.27 -3.46
C THR A 238 23.63 -3.86 -4.28
N VAL A 239 22.38 -3.49 -3.96
CA VAL A 239 21.19 -3.97 -4.66
C VAL A 239 21.15 -3.50 -6.11
N ILE A 240 21.42 -2.22 -6.35
CA ILE A 240 21.42 -1.64 -7.71
C ILE A 240 22.50 -2.29 -8.58
N LEU A 241 23.71 -2.42 -8.04
CA LEU A 241 24.80 -3.12 -8.75
C LEU A 241 24.47 -4.58 -9.03
N ALA A 242 23.82 -5.28 -8.10
CA ALA A 242 23.41 -6.66 -8.29
C ALA A 242 22.28 -6.81 -9.34
N PHE A 243 21.36 -5.83 -9.43
CA PHE A 243 20.35 -5.78 -10.49
C PHE A 243 21.01 -5.56 -11.86
N ILE A 244 21.90 -4.58 -11.99
CA ILE A 244 22.64 -4.29 -13.23
C ILE A 244 23.45 -5.54 -13.66
N ALA A 245 24.10 -6.23 -12.70
CA ALA A 245 24.85 -7.45 -12.96
C ALA A 245 23.98 -8.69 -13.28
N GLY A 246 22.65 -8.57 -13.37
CA GLY A 246 21.75 -9.66 -13.73
C GLY A 246 21.43 -10.67 -12.63
N LYS A 247 21.75 -10.36 -11.37
CA LYS A 247 21.39 -11.24 -10.23
C LYS A 247 19.90 -11.21 -9.91
N TYR A 248 19.22 -10.11 -10.24
CA TYR A 248 17.79 -9.91 -10.05
C TYR A 248 17.11 -9.53 -11.35
N ASP A 249 15.88 -9.98 -11.53
CA ASP A 249 15.06 -9.72 -12.71
C ASP A 249 14.17 -8.48 -12.50
N LEU A 250 13.84 -8.16 -11.24
CA LEU A 250 12.92 -7.09 -10.84
C LEU A 250 13.41 -6.42 -9.56
N THR A 251 13.33 -5.09 -9.51
CA THR A 251 13.58 -4.31 -8.29
C THR A 251 12.34 -4.30 -7.39
N PHE A 252 12.53 -3.95 -6.12
CA PHE A 252 11.38 -3.75 -5.22
C PHE A 252 10.70 -2.42 -5.50
N ALA A 253 9.37 -2.41 -5.70
CA ALA A 253 8.63 -1.18 -6.00
C ALA A 253 8.78 -0.13 -4.90
N GLY A 254 9.00 1.11 -5.30
CA GLY A 254 9.22 2.23 -4.40
C GLY A 254 10.61 2.28 -3.75
N SER A 255 11.50 1.30 -4.03
CA SER A 255 12.87 1.30 -3.49
C SER A 255 13.88 2.07 -4.35
N VAL A 256 13.55 2.27 -5.62
CA VAL A 256 14.39 2.98 -6.57
C VAL A 256 13.97 4.45 -6.60
N THR A 257 14.86 5.35 -6.18
CA THR A 257 14.63 6.80 -6.28
C THR A 257 14.79 7.26 -7.72
N ILE A 258 14.32 8.46 -8.04
CA ILE A 258 14.45 9.03 -9.40
C ILE A 258 15.92 9.11 -9.85
N PRO A 259 16.87 9.62 -9.04
CA PRO A 259 18.30 9.58 -9.41
C PRO A 259 18.80 8.15 -9.68
N LEU A 260 18.41 7.17 -8.87
CA LEU A 260 18.82 5.78 -9.08
C LEU A 260 18.23 5.15 -10.34
N MET A 261 17.03 5.57 -10.75
CA MET A 261 16.48 5.16 -12.05
C MET A 261 17.35 5.64 -13.21
N HIS A 262 17.79 6.89 -13.16
CA HIS A 262 18.70 7.45 -14.15
C HIS A 262 20.04 6.69 -14.15
N ASP A 263 20.60 6.39 -12.98
CA ASP A 263 21.84 5.61 -12.85
C ASP A 263 21.69 4.20 -13.44
N ILE A 264 20.56 3.52 -13.18
CA ILE A 264 20.28 2.19 -13.76
C ILE A 264 20.19 2.31 -15.29
N GLN A 265 19.43 3.27 -15.83
CA GLN A 265 19.25 3.42 -17.27
C GLN A 265 20.53 3.84 -18.00
N ASN A 266 21.40 4.60 -17.36
CA ASN A 266 22.70 4.96 -17.90
C ASN A 266 23.65 3.73 -18.00
N GLN A 267 23.59 2.80 -17.04
CA GLN A 267 24.45 1.62 -17.01
C GLN A 267 23.82 0.38 -17.70
N MET A 268 22.50 0.36 -17.82
CA MET A 268 21.70 -0.70 -18.42
C MET A 268 20.54 -0.06 -19.22
N PRO A 269 20.83 0.46 -20.45
CA PRO A 269 19.83 1.21 -21.24
C PRO A 269 18.58 0.39 -21.60
N GLU A 270 18.71 -0.94 -21.66
CA GLU A 270 17.60 -1.86 -21.92
C GLU A 270 16.67 -2.07 -20.71
N ALA A 271 17.06 -1.65 -19.50
CA ALA A 271 16.21 -1.76 -18.33
C ALA A 271 14.93 -0.93 -18.49
N ILE A 272 13.79 -1.53 -18.21
CA ILE A 272 12.51 -0.85 -18.19
C ILE A 272 12.29 -0.30 -16.79
N CYS A 273 12.26 1.02 -16.64
CA CYS A 273 12.02 1.68 -15.37
C CYS A 273 10.74 2.54 -15.44
N GLN A 274 9.91 2.47 -14.42
CA GLN A 274 8.72 3.31 -14.28
C GLN A 274 8.72 3.98 -12.91
N SER A 275 8.36 5.27 -12.89
CA SER A 275 8.12 6.05 -11.69
C SER A 275 6.67 6.52 -11.70
N ASN A 276 5.96 6.26 -10.61
CA ASN A 276 4.56 6.64 -10.47
C ASN A 276 4.32 7.41 -9.17
N PRO A 277 3.31 8.31 -9.13
CA PRO A 277 2.82 8.86 -7.87
C PRO A 277 2.41 7.71 -6.97
N GLY A 278 3.01 7.63 -5.78
CA GLY A 278 2.67 6.59 -4.81
C GLY A 278 1.56 7.04 -3.85
N SER A 279 0.80 6.08 -3.32
CA SER A 279 -0.16 6.31 -2.23
C SER A 279 0.50 6.39 -0.85
N VAL A 280 1.83 6.40 -0.79
CA VAL A 280 2.58 6.43 0.47
C VAL A 280 3.02 7.84 0.78
N ASN A 281 2.56 8.37 1.91
CA ASN A 281 3.02 9.65 2.43
C ASN A 281 4.09 9.49 3.52
N THR A 282 4.99 10.44 3.59
CA THR A 282 5.93 10.65 4.70
C THR A 282 5.28 11.62 5.67
N ASN A 283 5.27 11.27 6.95
CA ASN A 283 4.55 12.02 7.97
C ASN A 283 5.25 12.03 9.33
N LEU A 284 4.88 13.02 10.16
CA LEU A 284 5.28 13.09 11.54
C LEU A 284 4.26 12.38 12.44
N ILE A 285 4.74 11.49 13.28
CA ILE A 285 3.99 11.02 14.43
C ILE A 285 4.61 11.61 15.70
N ILE A 286 3.85 12.47 16.37
CA ILE A 286 4.24 13.15 17.60
C ILE A 286 3.43 12.56 18.72
N ASN A 287 4.08 11.99 19.74
CA ASN A 287 3.39 11.37 20.86
C ASN A 287 2.73 12.44 21.74
N ARG A 288 1.41 12.59 21.61
CA ARG A 288 0.62 13.58 22.33
C ARG A 288 0.50 13.33 23.83
N SER A 289 0.87 12.13 24.27
CA SER A 289 0.82 11.76 25.71
C SER A 289 2.19 11.92 26.39
N ALA A 290 3.26 12.24 25.66
CA ALA A 290 4.60 12.35 26.19
C ALA A 290 5.03 13.82 26.29
N PRO A 291 5.43 14.32 27.50
CA PRO A 291 6.04 15.63 27.62
C PRO A 291 7.33 15.72 26.77
N PRO A 292 7.62 16.91 26.18
CA PRO A 292 6.83 18.14 26.26
C PRO A 292 5.75 18.26 25.16
N PHE A 293 5.50 17.19 24.39
CA PHE A 293 4.58 17.21 23.22
C PHE A 293 3.11 16.94 23.57
N ASP A 294 2.77 16.80 24.85
CA ASP A 294 1.42 17.02 25.38
C ASP A 294 0.95 18.47 25.17
N ASN A 295 1.88 19.43 25.08
CA ASN A 295 1.59 20.83 24.75
C ASN A 295 1.23 21.00 23.25
N PRO A 296 0.00 21.48 22.90
CA PRO A 296 -0.40 21.68 21.51
C PRO A 296 0.39 22.77 20.78
N ASP A 297 0.83 23.83 21.48
CA ASP A 297 1.61 24.92 20.89
C ASP A 297 2.96 24.41 20.35
N LEU A 298 3.58 23.45 21.04
CA LEU A 298 4.83 22.86 20.62
C LEU A 298 4.65 21.99 19.36
N ARG A 299 3.55 21.21 19.30
CA ARG A 299 3.22 20.44 18.09
C ARG A 299 2.96 21.34 16.89
N ARG A 300 2.21 22.43 17.12
CA ARG A 300 1.97 23.46 16.09
C ARG A 300 3.27 24.10 15.62
N ALA A 301 4.18 24.46 16.52
CA ALA A 301 5.46 25.03 16.15
C ALA A 301 6.27 24.07 15.28
N MET A 302 6.27 22.78 15.61
CA MET A 302 6.93 21.75 14.79
C MET A 302 6.32 21.62 13.39
N ALA A 303 4.99 21.60 13.27
CA ALA A 303 4.29 21.51 11.98
C ALA A 303 4.55 22.74 11.08
N LEU A 304 4.64 23.94 11.70
CA LEU A 304 4.97 25.19 11.01
C LEU A 304 6.44 25.28 10.58
N GLY A 305 7.34 24.57 11.25
CA GLY A 305 8.78 24.54 10.93
C GLY A 305 9.12 23.80 9.64
N LEU A 306 8.19 22.98 9.12
CA LEU A 306 8.41 22.12 7.96
C LEU A 306 8.46 22.89 6.65
N ASP A 307 9.55 22.74 5.91
CA ASP A 307 9.63 23.06 4.48
C ASP A 307 9.36 21.78 3.67
N ARG A 308 8.11 21.57 3.33
CA ARG A 308 7.67 20.38 2.61
C ARG A 308 8.22 20.31 1.20
N LYS A 309 8.38 21.48 0.56
CA LYS A 309 8.94 21.54 -0.80
C LYS A 309 10.39 21.08 -0.84
N ALA A 310 11.19 21.42 0.15
CA ALA A 310 12.58 20.97 0.23
C ALA A 310 12.70 19.43 0.28
N PHE A 311 11.79 18.72 0.95
CA PHE A 311 11.77 17.26 0.90
C PHE A 311 11.51 16.72 -0.51
N VAL A 312 10.54 17.31 -1.20
CA VAL A 312 10.20 16.92 -2.57
C VAL A 312 11.39 17.18 -3.51
N ASP A 313 12.00 18.35 -3.43
CA ASP A 313 13.12 18.73 -4.29
C ASP A 313 14.34 17.82 -4.08
N ILE A 314 14.70 17.55 -2.83
CA ILE A 314 15.89 16.76 -2.49
C ILE A 314 15.68 15.25 -2.77
N LEU A 315 14.53 14.71 -2.38
CA LEU A 315 14.31 13.25 -2.40
C LEU A 315 13.73 12.73 -3.71
N THR A 316 13.05 13.60 -4.48
CA THR A 316 12.33 13.19 -5.69
C THR A 316 12.63 14.08 -6.91
N GLU A 317 13.68 14.91 -6.86
CA GLU A 317 14.02 15.87 -7.92
C GLU A 317 12.81 16.74 -8.34
N GLY A 318 12.02 17.17 -7.37
CA GLY A 318 10.82 17.99 -7.60
C GLY A 318 9.59 17.22 -8.10
N GLN A 319 9.66 15.91 -8.30
CA GLN A 319 8.57 15.11 -8.87
C GLN A 319 7.58 14.54 -7.84
N GLY A 320 7.82 14.70 -6.53
CA GLY A 320 6.90 14.31 -5.47
C GLY A 320 5.69 15.23 -5.39
N ASN A 321 4.64 14.78 -4.69
CA ASN A 321 3.41 15.54 -4.53
C ASN A 321 3.26 16.03 -3.08
N LEU A 322 2.84 17.28 -2.91
CA LEU A 322 2.31 17.76 -1.63
C LEU A 322 0.87 17.25 -1.47
N GLY A 323 0.50 16.86 -0.27
CA GLY A 323 -0.83 16.36 0.01
C GLY A 323 -1.17 16.39 1.50
N GLY A 324 -2.44 16.24 1.80
CA GLY A 324 -2.97 16.06 3.14
C GLY A 324 -2.98 14.59 3.57
N VAL A 325 -3.92 14.21 4.41
CA VAL A 325 -4.05 12.83 4.92
C VAL A 325 -4.57 11.85 3.85
N LEU A 326 -5.27 12.36 2.84
CA LEU A 326 -5.70 11.62 1.67
C LEU A 326 -4.83 11.98 0.46
N GLN A 327 -4.65 11.03 -0.44
CA GLN A 327 -3.82 11.25 -1.63
C GLN A 327 -4.45 12.31 -2.55
N PRO A 328 -3.71 13.35 -2.93
CA PRO A 328 -4.26 14.42 -3.77
C PRO A 328 -4.37 13.98 -5.25
N PRO A 329 -5.23 14.64 -6.04
CA PRO A 329 -5.24 14.47 -7.49
C PRO A 329 -3.86 14.77 -8.13
N PRO A 330 -3.50 14.11 -9.26
CA PRO A 330 -4.27 13.10 -9.98
C PRO A 330 -4.05 11.66 -9.46
N GLY A 331 -3.22 11.46 -8.44
CA GLY A 331 -2.91 10.14 -7.88
C GLY A 331 -4.09 9.54 -7.11
N GLY A 332 -4.80 10.35 -6.34
CA GLY A 332 -6.00 9.98 -5.60
C GLY A 332 -7.21 10.81 -6.00
N LEU A 333 -8.41 10.35 -5.64
CA LEU A 333 -9.69 10.98 -5.97
C LEU A 333 -10.22 11.89 -4.86
N TRP A 334 -9.78 11.65 -3.62
CA TRP A 334 -10.43 12.14 -2.42
C TRP A 334 -9.69 13.27 -1.72
N GLY A 335 -8.37 13.40 -1.89
CA GLY A 335 -7.56 14.39 -1.20
C GLY A 335 -7.87 15.83 -1.63
N LEU A 336 -7.57 16.78 -0.73
CA LEU A 336 -7.66 18.21 -1.04
C LEU A 336 -6.78 18.58 -2.23
N PRO A 337 -7.29 19.39 -3.17
CA PRO A 337 -6.44 20.01 -4.18
C PRO A 337 -5.30 20.80 -3.53
N THR A 338 -4.14 20.84 -4.20
CA THR A 338 -2.93 21.49 -3.66
C THR A 338 -3.17 22.95 -3.29
N GLU A 339 -3.95 23.67 -4.09
CA GLU A 339 -4.27 25.09 -3.88
C GLU A 339 -5.08 25.31 -2.60
N VAL A 340 -6.00 24.40 -2.29
CA VAL A 340 -6.80 24.43 -1.05
C VAL A 340 -5.92 24.03 0.14
N LEU A 341 -5.11 22.99 -0.03
CA LEU A 341 -4.18 22.51 1.00
C LEU A 341 -3.22 23.62 1.45
N GLN A 342 -2.68 24.40 0.51
CA GLN A 342 -1.75 25.49 0.81
C GLN A 342 -2.34 26.62 1.64
N THR A 343 -3.67 26.70 1.77
CA THR A 343 -4.34 27.64 2.68
C THR A 343 -4.33 27.18 4.14
N LEU A 344 -4.03 25.89 4.39
CA LEU A 344 -4.05 25.32 5.73
C LEU A 344 -2.76 25.62 6.50
N PRO A 345 -2.83 25.64 7.85
CA PRO A 345 -1.67 25.93 8.69
C PRO A 345 -0.50 24.99 8.40
N GLY A 346 0.67 25.59 8.14
CA GLY A 346 1.90 24.86 7.86
C GLY A 346 2.06 24.33 6.43
N TYR A 347 1.00 24.30 5.61
CA TYR A 347 1.07 23.85 4.21
C TYR A 347 1.37 24.96 3.20
N GLY A 348 1.27 26.24 3.62
CA GLY A 348 1.56 27.38 2.76
C GLY A 348 3.03 27.49 2.38
N LEU A 349 3.28 28.15 1.23
CA LEU A 349 4.63 28.31 0.66
C LEU A 349 5.53 29.33 1.40
N GLU A 350 4.97 30.12 2.33
CA GLU A 350 5.71 31.13 3.08
C GLU A 350 6.49 30.52 4.27
N VAL A 351 7.48 29.66 3.94
CA VAL A 351 8.22 28.86 4.92
C VAL A 351 8.88 29.72 6.01
N GLU A 352 9.57 30.80 5.64
CA GLU A 352 10.26 31.64 6.63
C GLU A 352 9.28 32.40 7.55
N LYS A 353 8.13 32.79 7.06
CA LYS A 353 7.07 33.38 7.88
C LYS A 353 6.50 32.37 8.89
N ASN A 354 6.30 31.12 8.46
CA ASN A 354 5.87 30.04 9.33
C ASN A 354 6.94 29.69 10.38
N ARG A 355 8.21 29.61 9.99
CA ARG A 355 9.34 29.41 10.91
C ARG A 355 9.48 30.55 11.91
N ALA A 356 9.26 31.81 11.48
CA ALA A 356 9.27 32.95 12.41
C ALA A 356 8.17 32.81 13.49
N LYS A 357 6.94 32.41 13.10
CA LYS A 357 5.88 32.10 14.07
C LYS A 357 6.24 30.93 14.98
N ALA A 358 6.83 29.88 14.43
CA ALA A 358 7.30 28.73 15.20
C ALA A 358 8.34 29.17 16.24
N ARG A 359 9.35 29.96 15.84
CA ARG A 359 10.37 30.49 16.76
C ARG A 359 9.77 31.35 17.89
N GLN A 360 8.79 32.22 17.59
CA GLN A 360 8.08 32.99 18.59
C GLN A 360 7.37 32.08 19.61
N THR A 361 6.72 31.03 19.13
CA THR A 361 6.07 30.05 20.00
C THR A 361 7.09 29.30 20.85
N MET A 362 8.20 28.85 20.27
CA MET A 362 9.28 28.18 21.01
C MET A 362 9.86 29.09 22.11
N GLN A 363 10.09 30.36 21.81
CA GLN A 363 10.60 31.34 22.80
C GLN A 363 9.61 31.55 23.95
N ARG A 364 8.31 31.64 23.66
CA ARG A 364 7.25 31.71 24.68
C ARG A 364 7.23 30.47 25.58
N LEU A 365 7.63 29.32 25.05
CA LEU A 365 7.74 28.06 25.80
C LEU A 365 9.10 27.89 26.48
N GLY A 366 9.99 28.91 26.45
CA GLY A 366 11.29 28.90 27.11
C GLY A 366 12.44 28.32 26.28
N TYR A 367 12.20 28.02 25.01
CA TYR A 367 13.26 27.51 24.10
C TYR A 367 13.78 28.62 23.17
N GLY A 368 15.10 28.65 22.98
CA GLY A 368 15.76 29.66 22.16
C GLY A 368 17.15 29.22 21.72
N PRO A 369 17.97 30.14 21.16
CA PRO A 369 19.33 29.81 20.70
C PRO A 369 20.18 29.17 21.78
N GLU A 370 20.11 29.69 23.04
CA GLU A 370 20.92 29.24 24.17
C GLU A 370 20.27 28.10 24.99
N ASN A 371 18.95 27.86 24.80
CA ASN A 371 18.21 26.81 25.48
C ASN A 371 17.37 26.04 24.47
N ARG A 372 17.99 25.16 23.70
CA ARG A 372 17.36 24.41 22.63
C ARG A 372 16.70 23.14 23.16
N LEU A 373 15.54 22.79 22.60
CA LEU A 373 14.85 21.55 22.91
C LEU A 373 15.58 20.36 22.29
N LYS A 374 16.04 19.43 23.12
CA LYS A 374 16.70 18.19 22.65
C LYS A 374 15.69 17.05 22.59
N ILE A 375 15.61 16.37 21.44
CA ILE A 375 14.69 15.26 21.21
C ILE A 375 15.37 14.10 20.48
N LYS A 376 14.82 12.90 20.61
CA LYS A 376 15.09 11.79 19.68
C LYS A 376 14.04 11.79 18.56
N VAL A 377 14.50 11.63 17.33
CA VAL A 377 13.66 11.41 16.15
C VAL A 377 13.80 9.95 15.77
N SER A 378 12.79 9.15 16.12
CA SER A 378 12.77 7.72 15.85
C SER A 378 12.30 7.45 14.42
N THR A 379 12.89 6.48 13.73
CA THR A 379 12.45 6.05 12.41
C THR A 379 12.91 4.61 12.12
N ARG A 380 12.37 3.98 11.07
CA ARG A 380 12.81 2.65 10.65
C ARG A 380 14.20 2.70 10.04
N ASP A 381 14.98 1.61 10.24
CA ASP A 381 16.32 1.46 9.67
C ASP A 381 16.27 1.03 8.20
N THR A 382 15.61 1.83 7.36
CA THR A 382 15.62 1.69 5.90
C THR A 382 15.85 3.05 5.24
N PRO A 383 16.50 3.13 4.07
CA PRO A 383 16.81 4.41 3.44
C PRO A 383 15.59 5.33 3.23
N SER A 384 14.45 4.78 2.79
CA SER A 384 13.22 5.55 2.56
C SER A 384 12.66 6.23 3.82
N TYR A 385 13.07 5.79 5.00
CA TYR A 385 12.73 6.39 6.30
C TYR A 385 13.85 7.26 6.85
N ARG A 386 15.13 6.82 6.73
CA ARG A 386 16.29 7.56 7.26
C ARG A 386 16.53 8.86 6.52
N ASP A 387 16.52 8.83 5.18
CA ASP A 387 16.85 10.00 4.36
C ASP A 387 15.94 11.21 4.70
N PRO A 388 14.59 11.08 4.71
CA PRO A 388 13.73 12.18 5.14
C PRO A 388 13.87 12.52 6.63
N ALA A 389 14.25 11.58 7.52
CA ALA A 389 14.45 11.89 8.92
C ALA A 389 15.68 12.79 9.14
N VAL A 390 16.74 12.64 8.35
CA VAL A 390 17.92 13.53 8.39
C VAL A 390 17.53 14.95 7.95
N ILE A 391 16.76 15.11 6.88
CA ILE A 391 16.26 16.41 6.44
C ILE A 391 15.37 17.04 7.52
N LEU A 392 14.47 16.27 8.12
CA LEU A 392 13.62 16.74 9.20
C LEU A 392 14.44 17.29 10.36
N ILE A 393 15.45 16.55 10.83
CA ILE A 393 16.33 16.97 11.94
C ILE A 393 17.02 18.29 11.61
N ASP A 394 17.49 18.48 10.39
CA ASP A 394 18.11 19.74 9.97
C ASP A 394 17.11 20.90 9.94
N GLN A 395 15.89 20.68 9.45
CA GLN A 395 14.84 21.70 9.47
C GLN A 395 14.40 22.10 10.89
N LEU A 396 14.34 21.14 11.82
CA LEU A 396 13.97 21.40 13.20
C LEU A 396 14.96 22.32 13.93
N LYS A 397 16.24 22.33 13.52
CA LYS A 397 17.24 23.28 14.05
C LYS A 397 16.83 24.74 13.81
N GLN A 398 16.10 25.02 12.73
CA GLN A 398 15.63 26.37 12.38
C GLN A 398 14.61 26.95 13.37
N ILE A 399 14.04 26.09 14.23
CA ILE A 399 13.05 26.45 15.25
C ILE A 399 13.49 26.03 16.65
N TYR A 400 14.81 26.00 16.92
CA TYR A 400 15.41 25.72 18.22
C TYR A 400 15.18 24.30 18.75
N ILE A 401 15.03 23.31 17.86
CA ILE A 401 14.95 21.90 18.24
C ILE A 401 16.17 21.15 17.70
N ASP A 402 16.90 20.49 18.60
CA ASP A 402 18.03 19.62 18.27
C ASP A 402 17.56 18.17 18.28
N GLY A 403 17.48 17.56 17.12
CA GLY A 403 17.10 16.17 16.93
C GLY A 403 18.31 15.23 16.88
N GLU A 404 18.22 14.11 17.58
CA GLU A 404 19.12 12.97 17.45
C GLU A 404 18.39 11.84 16.71
N LEU A 405 19.01 11.29 15.65
CA LEU A 405 18.42 10.21 14.88
C LEU A 405 18.47 8.88 15.65
N GLU A 406 17.32 8.24 15.84
CA GLU A 406 17.20 6.88 16.36
C GLU A 406 16.65 5.96 15.27
N THR A 407 17.47 5.05 14.73
CA THR A 407 17.02 4.04 13.78
C THR A 407 16.58 2.77 14.48
N VAL A 408 15.47 2.18 14.05
CA VAL A 408 14.84 1.01 14.66
C VAL A 408 14.60 -0.05 13.59
N ASP A 409 15.00 -1.29 13.87
CA ASP A 409 14.74 -2.42 12.98
C ASP A 409 13.23 -2.62 12.76
N THR A 410 12.85 -3.02 11.55
CA THR A 410 11.44 -3.16 11.15
C THR A 410 10.63 -4.07 12.07
N THR A 411 11.22 -5.16 12.55
CA THR A 411 10.52 -6.12 13.43
C THR A 411 10.18 -5.52 14.80
N ARG A 412 10.92 -4.48 15.22
CA ARG A 412 10.75 -3.76 16.48
C ARG A 412 10.00 -2.43 16.32
N TRP A 413 9.92 -1.89 15.08
CA TRP A 413 9.34 -0.58 14.82
C TRP A 413 7.86 -0.50 15.20
N TYR A 414 7.00 -1.37 14.64
CA TYR A 414 5.57 -1.33 14.91
C TYR A 414 5.23 -1.62 16.37
N PRO A 415 5.83 -2.62 17.03
CA PRO A 415 5.69 -2.76 18.49
C PRO A 415 6.07 -1.51 19.29
N LYS A 416 7.12 -0.79 18.89
CA LYS A 416 7.56 0.45 19.55
C LYS A 416 6.52 1.57 19.41
N VAL A 417 6.08 1.87 18.18
CA VAL A 417 5.13 2.97 17.93
C VAL A 417 3.73 2.68 18.46
N MET A 418 3.27 1.43 18.42
CA MET A 418 1.99 1.02 19.00
C MET A 418 1.94 1.20 20.51
N ARG A 419 3.05 0.94 21.22
CA ARG A 419 3.17 1.21 22.66
C ARG A 419 3.46 2.68 22.98
N LYS A 420 3.59 3.55 21.94
CA LYS A 420 3.96 4.95 22.08
C LYS A 420 5.29 5.15 22.81
N ASP A 421 6.24 4.24 22.63
CA ASP A 421 7.58 4.27 23.18
C ASP A 421 8.50 5.15 22.32
N TYR A 422 8.13 6.40 22.14
CA TYR A 422 8.86 7.45 21.40
C TYR A 422 8.29 8.82 21.76
N THR A 423 9.00 9.89 21.44
CA THR A 423 8.52 11.28 21.58
C THR A 423 8.10 11.84 20.23
N VAL A 424 9.01 11.82 19.27
CA VAL A 424 8.79 12.23 17.87
C VAL A 424 9.30 11.14 16.97
N ALA A 425 8.55 10.85 15.92
CA ALA A 425 9.02 9.90 14.92
C ALA A 425 8.61 10.32 13.50
N LEU A 426 9.47 9.97 12.54
CA LEU A 426 9.14 10.07 11.13
C LEU A 426 8.66 8.70 10.66
N ASN A 427 7.50 8.66 10.01
CA ASN A 427 6.87 7.44 9.54
C ASN A 427 6.40 7.57 8.08
N LEU A 428 6.23 6.44 7.45
CA LEU A 428 5.57 6.33 6.15
C LEU A 428 4.23 5.62 6.35
N THR A 429 3.18 6.17 5.72
CA THR A 429 1.84 5.58 5.75
C THR A 429 1.33 5.44 4.33
N GLY A 430 0.95 4.25 3.93
CA GLY A 430 0.40 3.96 2.61
C GLY A 430 -1.09 3.69 2.66
N SER A 431 -1.79 4.05 1.59
CA SER A 431 -3.17 3.61 1.34
C SER A 431 -3.17 2.45 0.35
N THR A 432 -3.95 1.41 0.64
CA THR A 432 -4.10 0.25 -0.26
C THR A 432 -5.23 0.44 -1.24
N VAL A 433 -6.21 1.24 -0.86
CA VAL A 433 -7.36 1.60 -1.69
C VAL A 433 -7.46 3.11 -1.78
N ASP A 434 -7.97 3.60 -2.88
CA ASP A 434 -8.25 5.04 -3.05
C ASP A 434 -9.63 5.35 -2.49
N ASP A 435 -9.79 5.13 -1.18
CA ASP A 435 -11.00 5.41 -0.43
C ASP A 435 -10.67 5.97 0.96
N PRO A 436 -11.41 6.98 1.46
CA PRO A 436 -11.16 7.60 2.75
C PRO A 436 -11.28 6.64 3.95
N ASP A 437 -12.16 5.64 3.88
CA ASP A 437 -12.45 4.75 5.01
C ASP A 437 -11.20 4.08 5.57
N GLN A 438 -10.35 3.54 4.70
CA GLN A 438 -9.15 2.85 5.16
C GLN A 438 -8.27 3.76 6.01
N GLY A 439 -7.82 4.87 5.42
CA GLY A 439 -6.86 5.76 6.05
C GLY A 439 -7.41 6.45 7.30
N LEU A 440 -8.67 6.89 7.25
CA LEU A 440 -9.31 7.62 8.34
C LEU A 440 -9.59 6.71 9.54
N TYR A 441 -10.20 5.54 9.32
CA TYR A 441 -10.49 4.60 10.42
C TYR A 441 -9.24 4.01 11.05
N GLU A 442 -8.23 3.71 10.24
CA GLU A 442 -7.00 3.07 10.73
C GLU A 442 -6.12 4.03 11.52
N ASN A 443 -6.01 5.30 11.08
CA ASN A 443 -4.96 6.20 11.57
C ASN A 443 -5.46 7.38 12.39
N TYR A 444 -6.75 7.76 12.31
CA TYR A 444 -7.24 9.02 12.87
C TYR A 444 -8.41 8.88 13.83
N THR A 445 -9.13 7.75 13.86
CA THR A 445 -10.20 7.56 14.85
C THR A 445 -9.63 7.27 16.24
N CYS A 446 -10.38 7.64 17.27
CA CYS A 446 -10.03 7.40 18.67
C CYS A 446 -9.77 5.90 18.94
N GLY A 447 -8.64 5.57 19.52
CA GLY A 447 -8.28 4.19 19.89
C GLY A 447 -7.91 3.25 18.74
N ALA A 448 -7.86 3.73 17.50
CA ALA A 448 -7.40 2.91 16.39
C ALA A 448 -5.93 2.48 16.54
N ILE A 449 -5.60 1.28 16.10
CA ILE A 449 -4.26 0.68 16.26
C ILE A 449 -3.17 1.45 15.50
N GLY A 450 -3.49 1.98 14.30
CA GLY A 450 -2.60 2.81 13.50
C GLY A 450 -2.50 4.26 13.97
N ASN A 451 -3.30 4.64 14.97
CA ASN A 451 -3.26 5.96 15.59
C ASN A 451 -2.12 6.03 16.62
N TYR A 452 -0.89 5.99 16.11
CA TYR A 452 0.32 5.91 16.93
C TYR A 452 0.54 7.14 17.80
N ASN A 453 0.11 8.32 17.37
CA ASN A 453 0.32 9.59 18.09
C ASN A 453 -0.73 9.88 19.18
N GLY A 454 -1.80 9.07 19.27
CA GLY A 454 -2.83 9.23 20.29
C GLY A 454 -3.80 10.39 20.03
N TYR A 455 -3.96 10.79 18.78
CA TYR A 455 -5.00 11.76 18.40
C TYR A 455 -6.39 11.19 18.70
N CYS A 456 -7.26 12.00 19.27
CA CYS A 456 -8.66 11.65 19.51
C CYS A 456 -9.51 12.91 19.50
N ASN A 457 -10.42 12.99 18.54
CA ASN A 457 -11.42 14.05 18.43
C ASN A 457 -12.77 13.41 18.06
N PRO A 458 -13.73 13.30 19.02
CA PRO A 458 -15.01 12.65 18.77
C PRO A 458 -15.85 13.30 17.65
N GLU A 459 -15.66 14.59 17.37
CA GLU A 459 -16.34 15.25 16.25
C GLU A 459 -15.77 14.78 14.90
N VAL A 460 -14.46 14.56 14.84
CA VAL A 460 -13.83 13.96 13.65
C VAL A 460 -14.30 12.51 13.47
N ASP A 461 -14.41 11.72 14.55
CA ASP A 461 -14.92 10.35 14.47
C ASP A 461 -16.36 10.31 13.89
N LYS A 462 -17.24 11.25 14.31
CA LYS A 462 -18.59 11.38 13.74
C LYS A 462 -18.57 11.74 12.26
N LEU A 463 -17.66 12.63 11.83
CA LEU A 463 -17.52 12.98 10.42
C LEU A 463 -17.01 11.80 9.60
N VAL A 464 -16.05 11.02 10.12
CA VAL A 464 -15.57 9.78 9.50
C VAL A 464 -16.70 8.77 9.33
N ASP A 465 -17.55 8.60 10.35
CA ASP A 465 -18.72 7.73 10.24
C ASP A 465 -19.73 8.24 9.21
N ARG A 466 -19.98 9.57 9.14
CA ARG A 466 -20.90 10.16 8.16
C ARG A 466 -20.40 9.98 6.72
N GLN A 467 -19.11 10.28 6.45
CA GLN A 467 -18.55 10.10 5.11
C GLN A 467 -18.59 8.63 4.67
N SER A 468 -18.37 7.69 5.60
CA SER A 468 -18.36 6.24 5.32
C SER A 468 -19.74 5.71 4.90
N MET A 469 -20.83 6.36 5.33
CA MET A 469 -22.21 6.01 4.96
C MET A 469 -22.71 6.69 3.68
N GLU A 470 -22.04 7.75 3.25
CA GLU A 470 -22.52 8.57 2.13
C GLU A 470 -22.25 7.86 0.78
N ALA A 471 -23.31 7.60 0.05
CA ALA A 471 -23.23 6.97 -1.27
C ALA A 471 -22.98 7.97 -2.41
N ASP A 472 -23.43 9.23 -2.24
CA ASP A 472 -23.16 10.28 -3.21
C ASP A 472 -21.70 10.72 -3.14
N ARG A 473 -20.99 10.51 -4.22
CA ARG A 473 -19.52 10.72 -4.30
C ARG A 473 -19.11 12.17 -4.01
N GLU A 474 -19.87 13.15 -4.50
CA GLU A 474 -19.51 14.56 -4.31
C GLU A 474 -19.78 15.03 -2.87
N LYS A 475 -20.87 14.59 -2.26
CA LYS A 475 -21.14 14.82 -0.84
C LYS A 475 -20.11 14.14 0.04
N ARG A 476 -19.75 12.89 -0.28
CA ARG A 476 -18.73 12.13 0.42
C ARG A 476 -17.37 12.83 0.35
N LYS A 477 -17.00 13.36 -0.83
CA LYS A 477 -15.78 14.12 -1.04
C LYS A 477 -15.76 15.42 -0.23
N ALA A 478 -16.88 16.13 -0.16
CA ALA A 478 -16.99 17.33 0.68
C ALA A 478 -16.75 17.01 2.17
N LEU A 479 -17.29 15.90 2.66
CA LEU A 479 -17.06 15.42 4.04
C LEU A 479 -15.58 15.03 4.25
N ALA A 480 -14.96 14.33 3.30
CA ALA A 480 -13.55 13.98 3.34
C ALA A 480 -12.66 15.23 3.43
N TRP A 481 -12.96 16.26 2.66
CA TRP A 481 -12.25 17.55 2.70
C TRP A 481 -12.47 18.32 4.01
N GLU A 482 -13.66 18.23 4.62
CA GLU A 482 -13.90 18.79 5.95
C GLU A 482 -13.03 18.09 7.01
N ILE A 483 -12.94 16.74 6.93
CA ILE A 483 -12.10 15.96 7.83
C ILE A 483 -10.62 16.34 7.65
N GLU A 484 -10.12 16.44 6.42
CA GLU A 484 -8.72 16.82 6.17
C GLU A 484 -8.36 18.19 6.76
N ARG A 485 -9.27 19.19 6.63
CA ARG A 485 -9.06 20.52 7.23
C ARG A 485 -8.96 20.43 8.74
N LYS A 486 -9.89 19.72 9.40
CA LYS A 486 -9.86 19.54 10.86
C LYS A 486 -8.60 18.83 11.34
N LEU A 487 -8.17 17.80 10.64
CA LEU A 487 -6.93 17.07 10.97
C LEU A 487 -5.68 17.94 10.81
N ALA A 488 -5.65 18.82 9.81
CA ALA A 488 -4.55 19.78 9.62
C ALA A 488 -4.58 20.89 10.69
N GLU A 489 -5.75 21.41 11.04
CA GLU A 489 -5.94 22.39 12.10
C GLU A 489 -5.55 21.85 13.49
N ASP A 490 -5.78 20.57 13.74
CA ASP A 490 -5.45 19.89 14.99
C ASP A 490 -3.99 19.40 15.06
N ASP A 491 -3.19 19.59 13.99
CA ASP A 491 -1.87 18.98 13.83
C ASP A 491 -1.92 17.48 14.16
N ALA A 492 -2.97 16.82 13.70
CA ALA A 492 -3.24 15.45 14.07
C ALA A 492 -2.10 14.52 13.70
N ARG A 493 -1.60 14.65 12.47
CA ARG A 493 -0.46 13.90 11.94
C ARG A 493 0.08 14.67 10.73
N PRO A 494 1.02 15.61 10.92
CA PRO A 494 1.52 16.45 9.84
C PRO A 494 2.08 15.61 8.69
N ILE A 495 1.43 15.65 7.54
CA ILE A 495 1.92 15.04 6.31
C ILE A 495 3.01 15.94 5.73
N ILE A 496 4.11 15.37 5.30
CA ILE A 496 5.24 16.08 4.70
C ILE A 496 5.10 16.10 3.19
N TYR A 497 5.10 14.92 2.55
CA TYR A 497 4.92 14.76 1.11
C TYR A 497 4.48 13.34 0.78
N TYR A 498 3.97 13.14 -0.44
CA TYR A 498 3.72 11.82 -1.00
C TYR A 498 4.93 11.35 -1.79
N ASN A 499 5.39 10.15 -1.48
CA ASN A 499 6.56 9.56 -2.12
C ASN A 499 6.32 9.30 -3.60
N ARG A 500 7.35 9.53 -4.39
CA ARG A 500 7.44 9.06 -5.76
C ARG A 500 8.63 8.12 -5.85
N GLY A 501 8.36 6.85 -6.02
CA GLY A 501 9.36 5.82 -6.14
C GLY A 501 9.26 5.11 -7.47
N GLY A 502 10.38 4.56 -7.92
CA GLY A 502 10.49 3.79 -9.13
C GLY A 502 10.53 2.29 -8.88
N ILE A 503 10.29 1.58 -9.95
CA ILE A 503 10.54 0.16 -10.09
C ILE A 503 11.22 -0.07 -11.44
N CYS A 504 12.25 -0.92 -11.47
CA CYS A 504 12.94 -1.30 -12.69
C CYS A 504 12.91 -2.82 -12.86
N TRP A 505 12.82 -3.28 -14.09
CA TRP A 505 12.91 -4.71 -14.42
C TRP A 505 13.65 -4.93 -15.73
N ARG A 506 14.12 -6.13 -15.91
CA ARG A 506 14.83 -6.55 -17.12
C ARG A 506 13.82 -6.75 -18.26
N PRO A 507 14.23 -6.51 -19.53
CA PRO A 507 13.32 -6.61 -20.68
C PRO A 507 12.71 -8.00 -20.86
N GLU A 508 13.34 -9.05 -20.32
CA GLU A 508 12.82 -10.41 -20.36
C GLU A 508 11.61 -10.61 -19.44
N VAL A 509 11.41 -9.76 -18.45
CA VAL A 509 10.24 -9.84 -17.55
C VAL A 509 9.05 -9.19 -18.23
N LYS A 510 8.02 -9.95 -18.47
CA LYS A 510 6.78 -9.54 -19.15
C LYS A 510 5.57 -9.65 -18.21
N GLY A 511 4.48 -8.95 -18.55
CA GLY A 511 3.24 -9.01 -17.79
C GLY A 511 3.21 -8.13 -16.53
N ILE A 512 4.21 -7.26 -16.31
CA ILE A 512 4.20 -6.32 -15.18
C ILE A 512 3.28 -5.14 -15.47
N THR A 513 2.39 -4.86 -14.53
CA THR A 513 1.62 -3.61 -14.47
C THR A 513 1.94 -2.91 -13.15
N VAL A 514 2.41 -1.67 -13.24
CA VAL A 514 2.72 -0.86 -12.04
C VAL A 514 1.51 0.00 -11.71
N MET A 515 0.89 -0.26 -10.58
CA MET A 515 -0.27 0.49 -10.11
C MET A 515 0.16 1.83 -9.49
N VAL A 516 -0.50 2.91 -9.90
CA VAL A 516 -0.08 4.29 -9.58
C VAL A 516 -0.55 4.76 -8.21
N ASN A 517 -1.69 4.26 -7.72
CA ASN A 517 -2.32 4.70 -6.48
C ASN A 517 -2.28 3.65 -5.36
N SER A 518 -1.53 2.57 -5.54
CA SER A 518 -1.26 1.57 -4.50
C SER A 518 -0.02 0.74 -4.79
N ILE A 519 0.88 0.65 -3.82
CA ILE A 519 2.00 -0.31 -3.85
C ILE A 519 1.62 -1.68 -3.26
N TYR A 520 0.41 -1.84 -2.77
CA TYR A 520 -0.11 -3.05 -2.10
C TYR A 520 -0.95 -3.94 -3.02
N ASN A 521 -1.21 -3.49 -4.26
CA ASN A 521 -1.94 -4.27 -5.26
C ASN A 521 -1.01 -4.57 -6.45
N GLY A 522 -1.38 -5.54 -7.30
CA GLY A 522 -0.60 -5.86 -8.50
C GLY A 522 0.50 -6.90 -8.29
N TRP A 523 0.48 -7.65 -7.20
CA TRP A 523 1.54 -8.62 -6.87
C TRP A 523 1.06 -10.07 -6.80
N ARG A 524 -0.06 -10.41 -7.47
CA ARG A 524 -0.50 -11.80 -7.62
C ARG A 524 0.51 -12.62 -8.42
N MET A 525 1.26 -12.00 -9.32
CA MET A 525 2.36 -12.56 -10.10
C MET A 525 1.98 -13.67 -11.10
N GLU A 526 0.71 -14.06 -11.19
CA GLU A 526 0.26 -15.20 -12.00
C GLU A 526 0.39 -14.97 -13.52
N ASP A 527 0.34 -13.71 -13.95
CA ASP A 527 0.45 -13.30 -15.36
C ASP A 527 1.85 -12.82 -15.75
N ILE A 528 2.80 -12.86 -14.82
CA ILE A 528 4.20 -12.54 -15.10
C ILE A 528 4.91 -13.76 -15.71
N TRP A 529 5.71 -13.53 -16.74
CA TRP A 529 6.49 -14.56 -17.42
C TRP A 529 7.85 -14.05 -17.84
N LEU A 530 8.77 -14.97 -18.13
CA LEU A 530 10.15 -14.68 -18.54
C LEU A 530 10.34 -15.03 -20.01
N ASP A 531 10.69 -14.04 -20.81
CA ASP A 531 11.02 -14.19 -22.23
C ASP A 531 12.51 -14.52 -22.40
N LYS A 532 12.89 -15.73 -21.92
CA LYS A 532 14.25 -16.27 -21.99
C LYS A 532 14.32 -17.44 -22.96
#